data_e395ec121b6a286bef59661826df3461
#
_entry.id   e395ec121b6a286bef59661826df3461
#
_cell.length_a   1.000
_cell.length_b   1.000
_cell.length_c   1.000
_cell.angle_alpha   90.00
_cell.angle_beta   90.00
_cell.angle_gamma   90.00
#
_symmetry.space_group_name_H-M   'P 1'
#
loop_
_entity.id
_entity.type
_entity.pdbx_description
1 polymer ?
#
loop_
_entity_poly.entity_id
_entity_poly.type
_entity_poly.pdbx_seq_one_letter_code
_entity_poly.pdbx_strand_id
1 'polypeptide(L)'
;MGLNQSTETAISIARPGGAVGRVGVPQDAMMPGSQTAFYRNVTVSGGPAPVRAYIEGLLPDILEGRIQPGRVFDRTVGLDDVPDGYRAMAERESIKVMVKP
;
A
#
# COMPACT_ATOMS: atom_id res chain seq x y z
N MET A 1 -5.01 -2.34 4.86
CA MET A 1 -5.34 -2.15 3.42
C MET A 1 -5.73 -3.49 2.84
N GLY A 2 -6.46 -3.54 1.72
CA GLY A 2 -6.91 -4.79 1.11
C GLY A 2 -8.18 -5.41 1.72
N LEU A 3 -8.82 -4.74 2.68
CA LEU A 3 -10.09 -5.18 3.25
C LEU A 3 -11.24 -4.95 2.28
N ASN A 4 -12.24 -5.83 2.31
CA ASN A 4 -13.44 -5.72 1.50
C ASN A 4 -14.16 -4.39 1.71
N GLN A 5 -14.30 -3.95 2.95
CA GLN A 5 -14.92 -2.68 3.29
C GLN A 5 -14.27 -1.48 2.59
N SER A 6 -12.94 -1.44 2.50
CA SER A 6 -12.25 -0.33 1.82
C SER A 6 -12.50 -0.34 0.31
N THR A 7 -12.63 -1.51 -0.31
CA THR A 7 -12.97 -1.65 -1.73
C THR A 7 -14.41 -1.26 -2.01
N GLU A 8 -15.35 -1.70 -1.18
CA GLU A 8 -16.78 -1.31 -1.29
C GLU A 8 -16.96 0.19 -1.12
N THR A 9 -16.30 0.79 -0.13
CA THR A 9 -16.33 2.24 0.08
C THR A 9 -15.80 2.97 -1.15
N ALA A 10 -14.65 2.57 -1.69
CA ALA A 10 -14.06 3.20 -2.85
C ALA A 10 -14.98 3.14 -4.10
N ILE A 11 -15.62 1.98 -4.33
CA ILE A 11 -16.59 1.83 -5.42
C ILE A 11 -17.84 2.69 -5.19
N SER A 12 -18.32 2.78 -3.95
CA SER A 12 -19.55 3.52 -3.63
C SER A 12 -19.39 5.03 -3.80
N ILE A 13 -18.21 5.58 -3.46
CA ILE A 13 -17.93 7.03 -3.59
C ILE A 13 -17.48 7.42 -5.02
N ALA A 14 -17.03 6.47 -5.83
CA ALA A 14 -16.67 6.74 -7.20
C ALA A 14 -17.89 7.22 -8.00
N ARG A 15 -17.75 8.28 -8.80
CA ARG A 15 -18.84 8.69 -9.71
C ARG A 15 -19.10 7.60 -10.77
N PRO A 16 -20.31 7.52 -11.35
CA PRO A 16 -20.54 6.67 -12.52
C PRO A 16 -19.53 6.97 -13.64
N GLY A 17 -19.00 5.93 -14.26
CA GLY A 17 -17.93 6.03 -15.27
C GLY A 17 -16.55 6.37 -14.68
N GLY A 18 -16.41 6.38 -13.37
CA GLY A 18 -15.14 6.64 -12.69
C GLY A 18 -14.21 5.43 -12.61
N ALA A 19 -13.07 5.61 -11.96
CA ALA A 19 -12.08 4.56 -11.77
C ALA A 19 -11.62 4.45 -10.29
N VAL A 20 -11.36 3.23 -9.85
CA VAL A 20 -10.83 2.89 -8.53
C VAL A 20 -9.52 2.14 -8.72
N GLY A 21 -8.43 2.68 -8.17
CA GLY A 21 -7.13 2.02 -8.10
C GLY A 21 -6.95 1.27 -6.78
N ARG A 22 -6.58 -0.01 -6.83
CA ARG A 22 -6.32 -0.85 -5.65
C ARG A 22 -4.82 -1.08 -5.50
N VAL A 23 -4.26 -0.65 -4.38
CA VAL A 23 -2.83 -0.84 -4.04
C VAL A 23 -2.63 -1.88 -2.93
N GLY A 24 -3.69 -2.22 -2.19
CA GLY A 24 -3.66 -3.25 -1.15
C GLY A 24 -3.93 -4.64 -1.73
N VAL A 25 -3.19 -5.65 -1.25
CA VAL A 25 -3.46 -7.05 -1.61
C VAL A 25 -4.83 -7.45 -1.08
N PRO A 26 -5.74 -7.97 -1.93
CA PRO A 26 -7.05 -8.44 -1.46
C PRO A 26 -6.88 -9.64 -0.52
N GLN A 27 -7.65 -9.67 0.56
CA GLN A 27 -7.67 -10.77 1.51
C GLN A 27 -8.64 -11.88 1.10
N ASP A 28 -9.61 -11.54 0.26
CA ASP A 28 -10.64 -12.45 -0.22
C ASP A 28 -10.52 -12.69 -1.72
N ALA A 29 -10.93 -13.88 -2.15
CA ALA A 29 -10.88 -14.29 -3.56
C ALA A 29 -11.87 -13.54 -4.44
N MET A 30 -12.99 -13.06 -3.89
CA MET A 30 -14.02 -12.35 -4.62
C MET A 30 -13.91 -10.84 -4.41
N MET A 31 -14.09 -10.07 -5.49
CA MET A 31 -14.13 -8.61 -5.42
C MET A 31 -15.49 -8.17 -4.86
N PRO A 32 -15.54 -7.53 -3.70
CA PRO A 32 -16.77 -6.97 -3.14
C PRO A 32 -17.25 -5.79 -4.00
N GLY A 33 -18.56 -5.57 -4.04
CA GLY A 33 -19.15 -4.45 -4.78
C GLY A 33 -19.10 -4.58 -6.32
N SER A 34 -18.82 -5.78 -6.84
CA SER A 34 -18.73 -6.02 -8.29
C SER A 34 -20.00 -5.64 -9.06
N GLN A 35 -21.18 -5.96 -8.51
CA GLN A 35 -22.46 -5.53 -9.10
C GLN A 35 -22.58 -4.01 -9.15
N THR A 36 -22.26 -3.32 -8.08
CA THR A 36 -22.31 -1.85 -8.03
C THR A 36 -21.34 -1.25 -9.04
N ALA A 37 -20.14 -1.79 -9.15
CA ALA A 37 -19.16 -1.35 -10.14
C ALA A 37 -19.69 -1.53 -11.57
N PHE A 38 -20.30 -2.69 -11.85
CA PHE A 38 -20.87 -3.00 -13.17
C PHE A 38 -22.00 -2.02 -13.54
N TYR A 39 -23.03 -1.89 -12.71
CA TYR A 39 -24.19 -1.03 -13.02
C TYR A 39 -23.86 0.47 -13.06
N ARG A 40 -22.79 0.90 -12.39
CA ARG A 40 -22.31 2.28 -12.40
C ARG A 40 -21.18 2.51 -13.39
N ASN A 41 -20.80 1.49 -14.17
CA ASN A 41 -19.68 1.55 -15.10
C ASN A 41 -18.38 2.05 -14.45
N VAL A 42 -18.07 1.56 -13.23
CA VAL A 42 -16.86 1.92 -12.51
C VAL A 42 -15.76 0.94 -12.87
N THR A 43 -14.65 1.44 -13.37
CA THR A 43 -13.44 0.65 -13.61
C THR A 43 -12.73 0.37 -12.28
N VAL A 44 -12.39 -0.90 -12.03
CA VAL A 44 -11.56 -1.29 -10.87
C VAL A 44 -10.31 -1.96 -11.39
N SER A 45 -9.16 -1.42 -11.03
CA SER A 45 -7.86 -1.95 -11.45
C SER A 45 -6.87 -1.97 -10.28
N GLY A 46 -5.81 -2.73 -10.43
CA GLY A 46 -4.75 -2.83 -9.44
C GLY A 46 -3.91 -4.08 -9.66
N GLY A 47 -2.92 -4.25 -8.83
CA GLY A 47 -2.00 -5.39 -8.89
C GLY A 47 -0.75 -5.14 -8.05
N PRO A 48 0.20 -6.08 -8.02
CA PRO A 48 1.51 -5.88 -7.41
C PRO A 48 2.23 -4.69 -8.06
N ALA A 49 2.84 -3.84 -7.23
CA ALA A 49 3.63 -2.72 -7.75
C ALA A 49 4.80 -3.27 -8.59
N PRO A 50 4.98 -2.83 -9.85
CA PRO A 50 6.07 -3.27 -10.71
C PRO A 50 7.38 -2.59 -10.31
N VAL A 51 7.89 -2.89 -9.12
CA VAL A 51 9.02 -2.19 -8.48
C VAL A 51 10.22 -2.11 -9.39
N ARG A 52 10.59 -3.21 -10.05
CA ARG A 52 11.78 -3.24 -10.94
C ARG A 52 11.69 -2.26 -12.11
N ALA A 53 10.49 -2.04 -12.64
CA ALA A 53 10.30 -1.09 -13.74
C ALA A 53 10.50 0.37 -13.31
N TYR A 54 10.35 0.67 -12.01
CA TYR A 54 10.48 2.03 -11.49
C TYR A 54 11.82 2.33 -10.83
N ILE A 55 12.67 1.33 -10.53
CA ILE A 55 13.94 1.53 -9.84
C ILE A 55 14.83 2.53 -10.62
N GLU A 56 15.01 2.31 -11.91
CA GLU A 56 15.88 3.17 -12.74
C GLU A 56 15.38 4.62 -12.79
N GLY A 57 14.06 4.83 -12.83
CA GLY A 57 13.46 6.16 -12.84
C GLY A 57 13.48 6.86 -11.48
N LEU A 58 13.34 6.10 -10.39
CA LEU A 58 13.27 6.65 -9.03
C LEU A 58 14.65 6.86 -8.40
N LEU A 59 15.65 6.08 -8.79
CA LEU A 59 16.98 6.13 -8.18
C LEU A 59 17.64 7.52 -8.30
N PRO A 60 17.62 8.21 -9.45
CA PRO A 60 18.14 9.57 -9.55
C PRO A 60 17.44 10.54 -8.59
N ASP A 61 16.12 10.44 -8.46
CA ASP A 61 15.33 11.30 -7.57
C ASP A 61 15.69 11.11 -6.10
N ILE A 62 16.02 9.87 -5.71
CA ILE A 62 16.49 9.54 -4.36
C ILE A 62 17.89 10.09 -4.13
N LEU A 63 18.81 9.87 -5.08
CA LEU A 63 20.20 10.31 -4.95
C LEU A 63 20.33 11.84 -4.92
N GLU A 64 19.47 12.54 -5.64
CA GLU A 64 19.42 14.01 -5.65
C GLU A 64 18.58 14.60 -4.50
N GLY A 65 17.99 13.75 -3.66
CA GLY A 65 17.20 14.16 -2.50
C GLY A 65 15.79 14.69 -2.82
N ARG A 66 15.33 14.57 -4.07
CA ARG A 66 13.96 14.94 -4.44
C ARG A 66 12.92 14.03 -3.79
N ILE A 67 13.27 12.76 -3.60
CA ILE A 67 12.47 11.78 -2.86
C ILE A 67 13.29 11.28 -1.68
N GLN A 68 12.71 11.29 -0.49
CA GLN A 68 13.37 10.89 0.74
C GLN A 68 12.66 9.67 1.37
N PRO A 69 12.80 8.46 0.82
CA PRO A 69 12.06 7.28 1.27
C PRO A 69 12.47 6.84 2.68
N GLY A 70 13.69 7.19 3.13
CA GLY A 70 14.17 6.87 4.46
C GLY A 70 13.36 7.50 5.61
N ARG A 71 12.56 8.53 5.33
CA ARG A 71 11.72 9.19 6.35
C ARG A 71 10.62 8.32 6.93
N VAL A 72 10.29 7.18 6.29
CA VAL A 72 9.32 6.22 6.83
C VAL A 72 9.90 5.36 7.94
N PHE A 73 11.24 5.29 8.04
CA PHE A 73 11.92 4.52 9.09
C PHE A 73 12.15 5.44 10.29
N ASP A 74 11.35 5.24 11.31
CA ASP A 74 11.36 6.03 12.55
C ASP A 74 11.98 5.29 13.74
N ARG A 75 12.35 4.02 13.54
CA ARG A 75 13.02 3.17 14.54
C ARG A 75 14.03 2.25 13.88
N THR A 76 15.14 2.00 14.57
CA THR A 76 16.16 1.00 14.15
C THR A 76 16.37 0.00 15.28
N VAL A 77 16.47 -1.28 14.94
CA VAL A 77 16.69 -2.39 15.89
C VAL A 77 17.77 -3.33 15.37
N GLY A 78 18.41 -4.07 16.27
CA GLY A 78 19.25 -5.21 15.94
C GLY A 78 18.44 -6.47 15.66
N LEU A 79 19.13 -7.57 15.29
CA LEU A 79 18.45 -8.84 14.99
C LEU A 79 17.70 -9.42 16.19
N ASP A 80 18.25 -9.27 17.40
CA ASP A 80 17.63 -9.81 18.62
C ASP A 80 16.32 -9.10 18.98
N ASP A 81 16.18 -7.83 18.56
CA ASP A 81 15.02 -6.99 18.87
C ASP A 81 13.96 -6.97 17.75
N VAL A 82 14.10 -7.84 16.73
CA VAL A 82 13.11 -7.93 15.61
C VAL A 82 11.68 -8.16 16.10
N PRO A 83 11.42 -9.06 17.09
CA PRO A 83 10.05 -9.22 17.63
C PRO A 83 9.46 -7.93 18.20
N ASP A 84 10.25 -7.13 18.89
CA ASP A 84 9.84 -5.82 19.42
C ASP A 84 9.59 -4.81 18.31
N GLY A 85 10.36 -4.85 17.24
CA GLY A 85 10.11 -4.06 16.04
C GLY A 85 8.75 -4.37 15.40
N TYR A 86 8.39 -5.63 15.27
CA TYR A 86 7.08 -6.04 14.76
C TYR A 86 5.94 -5.60 15.68
N ARG A 87 6.11 -5.74 16.99
CA ARG A 87 5.12 -5.30 17.98
C ARG A 87 4.89 -3.79 17.86
N ALA A 88 5.95 -2.98 17.84
CA ALA A 88 5.84 -1.53 17.71
C ALA A 88 5.08 -1.09 16.45
N MET A 89 5.29 -1.77 15.31
CA MET A 89 4.51 -1.50 14.10
C MET A 89 3.05 -1.95 14.22
N ALA A 90 2.78 -3.09 14.87
CA ALA A 90 1.41 -3.59 15.09
C ALA A 90 0.61 -2.65 16.00
N GLU A 91 1.23 -2.12 17.05
CA GLU A 91 0.64 -1.17 18.01
C GLU A 91 0.64 0.28 17.51
N ARG A 92 1.17 0.52 16.30
CA ARG A 92 1.29 1.85 15.67
C ARG A 92 2.18 2.83 16.45
N GLU A 93 3.11 2.33 17.22
CA GLU A 93 4.16 3.11 17.87
C GLU A 93 5.27 3.51 16.89
N SER A 94 5.45 2.73 15.83
CA SER A 94 6.37 3.01 14.73
C SER A 94 5.69 2.85 13.38
N ILE A 95 6.07 3.68 12.42
CA ILE A 95 5.62 3.58 11.02
C ILE A 95 6.32 2.41 10.35
N LYS A 96 7.66 2.38 10.45
CA LYS A 96 8.50 1.36 9.84
C LYS A 96 9.79 1.18 10.62
N VAL A 97 10.10 -0.07 10.94
CA VAL A 97 11.32 -0.41 11.68
C VAL A 97 12.40 -0.88 10.70
N MET A 98 13.60 -0.30 10.80
CA MET A 98 14.80 -0.73 10.11
C MET A 98 15.51 -1.78 10.96
N VAL A 99 15.87 -2.91 10.36
CA VAL A 99 16.72 -3.92 11.01
C VAL A 99 18.15 -3.73 10.51
N LYS A 100 19.10 -3.58 11.43
CA LYS A 100 20.54 -3.60 11.14
C LYS A 100 21.12 -4.85 11.75
N PRO A 101 21.64 -5.78 10.91
CA PRO A 101 22.31 -7.00 11.37
C PRO A 101 23.58 -6.70 12.17
#